data_0f6ae507de25bd8f0c076e69691c90c3
#
_entry.id   0f6ae507de25bd8f0c076e69691c90c3
#
_cell.length_a   1.000
_cell.length_b   1.000
_cell.length_c   1.000
_cell.angle_alpha   90.00
_cell.angle_beta   90.00
_cell.angle_gamma   90.00
#
_symmetry.space_group_name_H-M   'P 1'
#
loop_
_entity.id
_entity.type
_entity.pdbx_description
1 polymer ?
#
loop_
_entity_poly.entity_id
_entity_poly.type
_entity_poly.pdbx_seq_one_letter_code
_entity_poly.pdbx_strand_id
1 'polypeptide(L)'
;MCSMHLSTHTEPLLQSSPNRLESVVVSRLMWRLMPFLFLLYIVAYLDRINMSFAVLQMRGQLDLSERVIGRAGGMFFIGYFFFQLPSNLVVEKVGVRRWISALMVAWGVISCLMIFVRGPFSFYSMRFLLGAAEAGFFPAMILYMKRWFPANSRARAVAWFMTANPLAGVVGSPISGSLLGLHGAGLLGWQWMFLIEGLPAIMLGAVVFLTLDDNPEEADWLKGEERSWLLDKLEMERRSEPHVDPADFWRVLISGRIWLLSMVYFGLSTTMYGITLWLPSVIRAFSGLSYFWTGIIAVVPFLLTVVVMVLVGMSSDKTSERRWHTAIPAFIAAVALVCAAYGTSTLVVVTGIGLGMAFAEGMGGPFWAMATSRMAGLSAAAGIAVINSLANLGGYFGPDIIGLFRTTNGGFRGGLLAIAATVTISGTIASIVGRPGATHAS
;
A
#
# COMPACT_ATOMS: atom_id res chain seq x y z
N MET A 1 -7.16 77.05 -29.04
CA MET A 1 -7.93 75.88 -29.31
C MET A 1 -7.12 74.69 -28.82
N CYS A 2 -7.45 74.24 -27.64
CA CYS A 2 -6.73 73.14 -26.94
C CYS A 2 -7.52 71.87 -27.15
N SER A 3 -6.96 70.91 -27.86
CA SER A 3 -7.58 69.56 -28.07
C SER A 3 -7.15 68.61 -26.97
N MET A 4 -8.08 68.23 -26.13
CA MET A 4 -7.91 67.29 -25.03
C MET A 4 -8.01 65.87 -25.59
N HIS A 5 -6.92 65.10 -25.67
CA HIS A 5 -6.93 63.67 -25.92
C HIS A 5 -7.23 62.94 -24.61
N LEU A 6 -8.43 62.37 -24.51
CA LEU A 6 -8.80 61.38 -23.50
C LEU A 6 -8.14 60.04 -23.89
N SER A 7 -7.08 59.64 -23.18
CA SER A 7 -6.55 58.30 -23.23
C SER A 7 -7.40 57.40 -22.34
N THR A 8 -8.21 56.54 -22.94
CA THR A 8 -8.88 55.42 -22.26
C THR A 8 -7.83 54.39 -21.88
N HIS A 9 -7.45 54.40 -20.62
CA HIS A 9 -6.73 53.27 -20.03
C HIS A 9 -7.69 52.06 -19.94
N THR A 10 -7.66 51.19 -20.93
CA THR A 10 -8.13 49.81 -20.80
C THR A 10 -7.12 49.07 -19.94
N GLU A 11 -7.51 48.76 -18.69
CA GLU A 11 -6.75 47.83 -17.84
C GLU A 11 -6.57 46.52 -18.63
N PRO A 12 -5.35 45.98 -18.72
CA PRO A 12 -5.18 44.65 -19.30
C PRO A 12 -5.80 43.63 -18.33
N LEU A 13 -6.89 42.99 -18.76
CA LEU A 13 -7.39 41.80 -18.15
C LEU A 13 -6.20 40.84 -17.90
N LEU A 14 -5.89 40.61 -16.64
CA LEU A 14 -4.85 39.70 -16.15
C LEU A 14 -5.09 38.31 -16.74
N GLN A 15 -4.57 38.04 -17.92
CA GLN A 15 -4.38 36.69 -18.43
C GLN A 15 -3.46 36.01 -17.45
N SER A 16 -4.00 35.15 -16.56
CA SER A 16 -3.22 34.32 -15.69
C SER A 16 -2.29 33.49 -16.56
N SER A 17 -0.96 33.66 -16.36
CA SER A 17 0.00 32.82 -17.10
C SER A 17 -0.38 31.35 -16.96
N PRO A 18 -0.26 30.52 -18.03
CA PRO A 18 -0.67 29.10 -18.01
C PRO A 18 -0.15 28.33 -16.79
N ASN A 19 1.06 28.66 -16.34
CA ASN A 19 1.67 28.04 -15.13
C ASN A 19 0.97 28.43 -13.82
N ARG A 20 0.35 29.64 -13.75
CA ARG A 20 -0.37 30.06 -12.54
C ARG A 20 -1.72 29.33 -12.42
N LEU A 21 -2.44 29.18 -13.52
CA LEU A 21 -3.70 28.44 -13.54
C LEU A 21 -3.49 26.94 -13.19
N GLU A 22 -2.46 26.31 -13.78
CA GLU A 22 -2.07 24.95 -13.45
C GLU A 22 -1.81 24.78 -11.94
N SER A 23 -1.01 25.66 -11.35
CA SER A 23 -0.68 25.57 -9.92
C SER A 23 -1.90 25.74 -9.03
N VAL A 24 -2.83 26.62 -9.38
CA VAL A 24 -4.09 26.84 -8.63
C VAL A 24 -4.99 25.61 -8.71
N VAL A 25 -5.20 25.08 -9.92
CA VAL A 25 -6.07 23.90 -10.14
C VAL A 25 -5.50 22.67 -9.42
N VAL A 26 -4.20 22.39 -9.61
CA VAL A 26 -3.55 21.26 -8.95
C VAL A 26 -3.59 21.39 -7.43
N SER A 27 -3.33 22.58 -6.89
CA SER A 27 -3.46 22.80 -5.44
C SER A 27 -4.88 22.55 -4.94
N ARG A 28 -5.91 22.99 -5.66
CA ARG A 28 -7.31 22.76 -5.30
C ARG A 28 -7.65 21.28 -5.34
N LEU A 29 -7.23 20.54 -6.37
CA LEU A 29 -7.39 19.08 -6.45
C LEU A 29 -6.74 18.37 -5.27
N MET A 30 -5.48 18.74 -4.95
CA MET A 30 -4.75 18.15 -3.83
C MET A 30 -5.46 18.37 -2.50
N TRP A 31 -5.92 19.58 -2.19
CA TRP A 31 -6.57 19.87 -0.91
C TRP A 31 -8.02 19.35 -0.83
N ARG A 32 -8.72 19.22 -1.95
CA ARG A 32 -10.10 18.75 -1.98
C ARG A 32 -10.23 17.24 -1.99
N LEU A 33 -9.41 16.55 -2.79
CA LEU A 33 -9.53 15.12 -3.00
C LEU A 33 -8.60 14.31 -2.09
N MET A 34 -7.34 14.72 -1.99
CA MET A 34 -6.33 13.87 -1.34
C MET A 34 -6.59 13.56 0.14
N PRO A 35 -7.06 14.48 1.01
CA PRO A 35 -7.34 14.14 2.39
C PRO A 35 -8.39 13.05 2.54
N PHE A 36 -9.43 13.08 1.69
CA PHE A 36 -10.47 12.08 1.70
C PHE A 36 -9.96 10.72 1.18
N LEU A 37 -9.28 10.70 0.04
CA LEU A 37 -8.67 9.47 -0.50
C LEU A 37 -7.66 8.85 0.48
N PHE A 38 -6.88 9.70 1.15
CA PHE A 38 -5.93 9.30 2.18
C PHE A 38 -6.63 8.62 3.37
N LEU A 39 -7.75 9.20 3.84
CA LEU A 39 -8.57 8.60 4.90
C LEU A 39 -9.11 7.22 4.48
N LEU A 40 -9.62 7.09 3.25
CA LEU A 40 -10.12 5.81 2.73
C LEU A 40 -9.00 4.75 2.73
N TYR A 41 -7.77 5.15 2.40
CA TYR A 41 -6.64 4.22 2.35
C TYR A 41 -6.15 3.83 3.76
N ILE A 42 -6.18 4.76 4.73
CA ILE A 42 -5.93 4.43 6.14
C ILE A 42 -6.91 3.35 6.60
N VAL A 43 -8.21 3.54 6.35
CA VAL A 43 -9.25 2.57 6.77
C VAL A 43 -9.04 1.22 6.10
N ALA A 44 -8.68 1.17 4.82
CA ALA A 44 -8.35 -0.07 4.14
C ALA A 44 -7.14 -0.81 4.76
N TYR A 45 -6.14 -0.05 5.23
CA TYR A 45 -4.97 -0.67 5.89
C TYR A 45 -5.22 -1.05 7.35
N LEU A 46 -6.18 -0.43 8.04
CA LEU A 46 -6.58 -0.84 9.40
C LEU A 46 -7.02 -2.31 9.41
N ASP A 47 -7.82 -2.76 8.44
CA ASP A 47 -8.26 -4.15 8.32
C ASP A 47 -7.12 -5.18 8.10
N ARG A 48 -5.96 -4.71 7.65
CA ARG A 48 -4.75 -5.56 7.55
C ARG A 48 -3.97 -5.60 8.85
N ILE A 49 -4.00 -4.53 9.62
CA ILE A 49 -3.29 -4.39 10.90
C ILE A 49 -4.07 -5.05 12.02
N ASN A 50 -5.40 -4.88 12.06
CA ASN A 50 -6.26 -5.44 13.13
C ASN A 50 -6.09 -6.95 13.28
N MET A 51 -5.92 -7.67 12.18
CA MET A 51 -5.64 -9.10 12.19
C MET A 51 -4.42 -9.45 13.05
N SER A 52 -3.35 -8.65 13.00
CA SER A 52 -2.12 -8.89 13.77
C SER A 52 -2.33 -8.76 15.28
N PHE A 53 -3.29 -7.95 15.69
CA PHE A 53 -3.72 -7.82 17.08
C PHE A 53 -4.76 -8.86 17.48
N ALA A 54 -5.76 -9.13 16.62
CA ALA A 54 -6.81 -10.10 16.87
C ALA A 54 -6.26 -11.48 17.26
N VAL A 55 -5.22 -11.94 16.57
CA VAL A 55 -4.59 -13.24 16.79
C VAL A 55 -4.01 -13.40 18.20
N LEU A 56 -3.71 -12.32 18.90
CA LEU A 56 -3.26 -12.37 20.31
C LEU A 56 -4.31 -12.98 21.22
N GLN A 57 -5.60 -12.83 20.92
CA GLN A 57 -6.69 -13.41 21.69
C GLN A 57 -7.31 -14.63 20.98
N MET A 58 -7.52 -14.56 19.65
CA MET A 58 -8.12 -15.63 18.85
C MET A 58 -7.37 -16.96 19.00
N ARG A 59 -6.03 -16.89 19.08
CA ARG A 59 -5.19 -18.09 19.24
C ARG A 59 -5.62 -18.95 20.43
N GLY A 60 -5.76 -18.37 21.61
CA GLY A 60 -6.13 -19.11 22.82
C GLY A 60 -7.61 -19.50 22.89
N GLN A 61 -8.49 -18.67 22.29
CA GLN A 61 -9.93 -18.92 22.37
C GLN A 61 -10.46 -19.90 21.32
N LEU A 62 -9.84 -19.91 20.14
CA LEU A 62 -10.24 -20.78 19.04
C LEU A 62 -9.28 -21.96 18.85
N ASP A 63 -8.34 -22.15 19.78
CA ASP A 63 -7.29 -23.17 19.75
C ASP A 63 -6.56 -23.24 18.39
N LEU A 64 -6.16 -22.06 17.89
CA LEU A 64 -5.51 -21.93 16.58
C LEU A 64 -4.00 -22.14 16.70
N SER A 65 -3.47 -23.07 15.92
CA SER A 65 -2.01 -23.23 15.80
C SER A 65 -1.38 -22.01 15.10
N GLU A 66 -0.11 -21.76 15.35
CA GLU A 66 0.64 -20.68 14.71
C GLU A 66 0.64 -20.80 13.19
N ARG A 67 0.67 -22.01 12.67
CA ARG A 67 0.58 -22.26 11.23
C ARG A 67 -0.79 -21.90 10.66
N VAL A 68 -1.87 -22.15 11.39
CA VAL A 68 -3.22 -21.73 10.98
C VAL A 68 -3.29 -20.22 10.91
N ILE A 69 -2.73 -19.51 11.90
CA ILE A 69 -2.68 -18.05 11.93
C ILE A 69 -1.88 -17.49 10.74
N GLY A 70 -0.69 -18.01 10.50
CA GLY A 70 0.14 -17.58 9.37
C GLY A 70 -0.56 -17.77 8.03
N ARG A 71 -1.16 -18.95 7.80
CA ARG A 71 -1.94 -19.25 6.60
C ARG A 71 -3.17 -18.36 6.46
N ALA A 72 -3.91 -18.11 7.54
CA ALA A 72 -5.07 -17.22 7.51
C ALA A 72 -4.67 -15.81 7.11
N GLY A 73 -3.55 -15.29 7.63
CA GLY A 73 -2.97 -14.04 7.16
C GLY A 73 -2.69 -14.05 5.66
N GLY A 74 -2.11 -15.14 5.18
CA GLY A 74 -1.80 -15.36 3.77
C GLY A 74 -3.03 -15.51 2.86
N MET A 75 -4.11 -16.18 3.33
CA MET A 75 -5.32 -16.40 2.53
C MET A 75 -5.96 -15.12 2.01
N PHE A 76 -5.79 -14.01 2.71
CA PHE A 76 -6.15 -12.69 2.23
C PHE A 76 -5.51 -12.39 0.87
N PHE A 77 -4.20 -12.61 0.74
CA PHE A 77 -3.46 -12.32 -0.50
C PHE A 77 -3.81 -13.28 -1.65
N ILE A 78 -4.24 -14.49 -1.34
CA ILE A 78 -4.78 -15.42 -2.35
C ILE A 78 -6.08 -14.86 -2.93
N GLY A 79 -7.03 -14.44 -2.07
CA GLY A 79 -8.26 -13.78 -2.51
C GLY A 79 -7.95 -12.50 -3.31
N TYR A 80 -7.06 -11.67 -2.80
CA TYR A 80 -6.62 -10.44 -3.45
C TYR A 80 -6.05 -10.72 -4.86
N PHE A 81 -5.15 -11.69 -5.00
CA PHE A 81 -4.53 -12.06 -6.27
C PHE A 81 -5.55 -12.48 -7.35
N PHE A 82 -6.48 -13.37 -7.00
CA PHE A 82 -7.45 -13.87 -7.97
C PHE A 82 -8.50 -12.83 -8.37
N PHE A 83 -8.87 -11.93 -7.47
CA PHE A 83 -9.94 -10.96 -7.73
C PHE A 83 -9.45 -9.58 -8.19
N GLN A 84 -8.16 -9.29 -8.13
CA GLN A 84 -7.60 -8.01 -8.58
C GLN A 84 -7.89 -7.75 -10.07
N LEU A 85 -7.62 -8.71 -10.95
CA LEU A 85 -7.83 -8.54 -12.38
C LEU A 85 -9.34 -8.45 -12.74
N PRO A 86 -10.22 -9.35 -12.28
CA PRO A 86 -11.67 -9.18 -12.48
C PRO A 86 -12.20 -7.84 -11.99
N SER A 87 -11.76 -7.38 -10.82
CA SER A 87 -12.18 -6.09 -10.26
C SER A 87 -11.80 -4.91 -11.15
N ASN A 88 -10.60 -4.94 -11.76
CA ASN A 88 -10.17 -3.89 -12.69
C ASN A 88 -11.04 -3.83 -13.95
N LEU A 89 -11.57 -4.94 -14.42
CA LEU A 89 -12.50 -4.96 -15.56
C LEU A 89 -13.88 -4.43 -15.18
N VAL A 90 -14.30 -4.63 -13.94
CA VAL A 90 -15.60 -4.15 -13.45
C VAL A 90 -15.58 -2.63 -13.24
N VAL A 91 -14.52 -2.06 -12.68
CA VAL A 91 -14.44 -0.62 -12.39
C VAL A 91 -14.59 0.25 -13.65
N GLU A 92 -14.08 -0.21 -14.79
CA GLU A 92 -14.22 0.50 -16.06
C GLU A 92 -15.67 0.58 -16.54
N LYS A 93 -16.48 -0.46 -16.25
CA LYS A 93 -17.90 -0.54 -16.67
C LYS A 93 -18.87 0.14 -15.69
N VAL A 94 -18.61 0.02 -14.40
CA VAL A 94 -19.53 0.46 -13.33
C VAL A 94 -19.28 1.92 -12.92
N GLY A 95 -18.07 2.43 -13.15
CA GLY A 95 -17.59 3.71 -12.65
C GLY A 95 -16.84 3.58 -11.32
N VAL A 96 -15.91 4.51 -11.09
CA VAL A 96 -14.98 4.42 -9.95
C VAL A 96 -15.70 4.65 -8.63
N ARG A 97 -16.56 5.65 -8.55
CA ARG A 97 -17.34 5.98 -7.36
C ARG A 97 -18.17 4.80 -6.86
N ARG A 98 -18.98 4.23 -7.75
CA ARG A 98 -19.87 3.09 -7.41
C ARG A 98 -19.06 1.87 -7.01
N TRP A 99 -17.97 1.61 -7.72
CA TRP A 99 -17.14 0.45 -7.47
C TRP A 99 -16.40 0.55 -6.13
N ILE A 100 -15.72 1.67 -5.84
CA ILE A 100 -15.05 1.90 -4.55
C ILE A 100 -16.05 1.79 -3.40
N SER A 101 -17.22 2.43 -3.52
CA SER A 101 -18.30 2.34 -2.52
C SER A 101 -18.71 0.88 -2.27
N ALA A 102 -18.98 0.11 -3.32
CA ALA A 102 -19.39 -1.28 -3.22
C ALA A 102 -18.31 -2.15 -2.55
N LEU A 103 -17.03 -1.98 -2.93
CA LEU A 103 -15.91 -2.68 -2.32
C LEU A 103 -15.80 -2.33 -0.83
N MET A 104 -15.86 -1.05 -0.47
CA MET A 104 -15.75 -0.59 0.93
C MET A 104 -16.87 -1.17 1.80
N VAL A 105 -18.10 -1.16 1.32
CA VAL A 105 -19.21 -1.77 2.04
C VAL A 105 -19.02 -3.29 2.15
N ALA A 106 -18.63 -3.95 1.06
CA ALA A 106 -18.44 -5.39 1.05
C ALA A 106 -17.36 -5.85 2.06
N TRP A 107 -16.15 -5.25 2.00
CA TRP A 107 -15.11 -5.64 2.95
C TRP A 107 -15.42 -5.24 4.39
N GLY A 108 -16.05 -4.07 4.61
CA GLY A 108 -16.46 -3.65 5.95
C GLY A 108 -17.48 -4.62 6.57
N VAL A 109 -18.45 -5.11 5.77
CA VAL A 109 -19.38 -6.16 6.21
C VAL A 109 -18.63 -7.47 6.51
N ILE A 110 -17.72 -7.90 5.63
CA ILE A 110 -16.93 -9.13 5.86
C ILE A 110 -16.06 -8.98 7.11
N SER A 111 -15.45 -7.80 7.33
CA SER A 111 -14.68 -7.50 8.54
C SER A 111 -15.56 -7.61 9.79
N CYS A 112 -16.75 -7.02 9.79
CA CYS A 112 -17.70 -7.19 10.90
C CYS A 112 -18.11 -8.67 11.10
N LEU A 113 -18.29 -9.43 10.02
CA LEU A 113 -18.66 -10.87 10.09
C LEU A 113 -17.52 -11.75 10.63
N MET A 114 -16.28 -11.24 10.75
CA MET A 114 -15.19 -11.96 11.40
C MET A 114 -15.53 -12.40 12.83
N ILE A 115 -16.45 -11.73 13.52
CA ILE A 115 -16.91 -12.10 14.87
C ILE A 115 -17.48 -13.52 14.95
N PHE A 116 -17.93 -14.07 13.83
CA PHE A 116 -18.50 -15.43 13.74
C PHE A 116 -17.45 -16.51 13.44
N VAL A 117 -16.18 -16.16 13.35
CA VAL A 117 -15.10 -17.14 13.16
C VAL A 117 -15.02 -18.07 14.37
N ARG A 118 -15.05 -19.40 14.12
CA ARG A 118 -15.05 -20.43 15.15
C ARG A 118 -13.94 -21.46 15.00
N GLY A 119 -13.15 -21.40 13.94
CA GLY A 119 -12.10 -22.37 13.69
C GLY A 119 -11.35 -22.09 12.37
N PRO A 120 -10.38 -22.94 12.02
CA PRO A 120 -9.48 -22.71 10.89
C PRO A 120 -10.19 -22.49 9.55
N PHE A 121 -11.20 -23.31 9.23
CA PHE A 121 -11.90 -23.22 7.95
C PHE A 121 -12.65 -21.89 7.80
N SER A 122 -13.45 -21.50 8.80
CA SER A 122 -14.16 -20.21 8.78
C SER A 122 -13.17 -19.03 8.74
N PHE A 123 -12.04 -19.16 9.41
CA PHE A 123 -10.99 -18.13 9.41
C PHE A 123 -10.37 -17.97 8.02
N TYR A 124 -9.97 -19.05 7.36
CA TYR A 124 -9.45 -19.03 5.99
C TYR A 124 -10.46 -18.43 5.01
N SER A 125 -11.73 -18.87 5.10
CA SER A 125 -12.79 -18.40 4.21
C SER A 125 -13.04 -16.92 4.35
N MET A 126 -13.15 -16.39 5.58
CA MET A 126 -13.35 -14.97 5.82
C MET A 126 -12.15 -14.14 5.35
N ARG A 127 -10.93 -14.61 5.59
CA ARG A 127 -9.71 -13.92 5.12
C ARG A 127 -9.62 -13.90 3.59
N PHE A 128 -9.98 -15.01 2.93
CA PHE A 128 -10.05 -15.07 1.48
C PHE A 128 -11.08 -14.09 0.90
N LEU A 129 -12.31 -14.09 1.47
CA LEU A 129 -13.38 -13.20 1.04
C LEU A 129 -13.02 -11.72 1.27
N LEU A 130 -12.37 -11.40 2.39
CA LEU A 130 -11.89 -10.06 2.69
C LEU A 130 -10.87 -9.60 1.64
N GLY A 131 -9.89 -10.45 1.32
CA GLY A 131 -8.91 -10.18 0.27
C GLY A 131 -9.54 -9.99 -1.11
N ALA A 132 -10.53 -10.82 -1.45
CA ALA A 132 -11.29 -10.70 -2.70
C ALA A 132 -12.06 -9.37 -2.77
N ALA A 133 -12.69 -8.94 -1.68
CA ALA A 133 -13.42 -7.69 -1.60
C ALA A 133 -12.51 -6.46 -1.67
N GLU A 134 -11.30 -6.51 -1.10
CA GLU A 134 -10.34 -5.39 -1.15
C GLU A 134 -9.55 -5.29 -2.46
N ALA A 135 -9.49 -6.36 -3.26
CA ALA A 135 -8.55 -6.50 -4.39
C ALA A 135 -8.63 -5.36 -5.43
N GLY A 136 -9.81 -4.79 -5.62
CA GLY A 136 -10.04 -3.72 -6.60
C GLY A 136 -9.81 -2.31 -6.05
N PHE A 137 -9.65 -2.14 -4.75
CA PHE A 137 -9.65 -0.81 -4.15
C PHE A 137 -8.45 0.03 -4.61
N PHE A 138 -7.23 -0.48 -4.43
CA PHE A 138 -6.02 0.26 -4.82
C PHE A 138 -5.97 0.59 -6.32
N PRO A 139 -6.21 -0.36 -7.25
CA PRO A 139 -6.30 -0.04 -8.67
C PRO A 139 -7.38 1.00 -9.00
N ALA A 140 -8.56 0.93 -8.37
CA ALA A 140 -9.62 1.91 -8.57
C ALA A 140 -9.21 3.32 -8.09
N MET A 141 -8.46 3.42 -6.98
CA MET A 141 -7.91 4.69 -6.51
C MET A 141 -6.87 5.27 -7.48
N ILE A 142 -5.98 4.43 -8.04
CA ILE A 142 -5.03 4.88 -9.07
C ILE A 142 -5.77 5.35 -10.33
N LEU A 143 -6.81 4.62 -10.75
CA LEU A 143 -7.65 5.03 -11.88
C LEU A 143 -8.38 6.35 -11.60
N TYR A 144 -8.89 6.54 -10.37
CA TYR A 144 -9.49 7.80 -9.94
C TYR A 144 -8.48 8.96 -10.03
N MET A 145 -7.29 8.78 -9.47
CA MET A 145 -6.25 9.79 -9.56
C MET A 145 -5.81 10.07 -11.00
N LYS A 146 -5.83 9.06 -11.89
CA LYS A 146 -5.57 9.25 -13.33
C LYS A 146 -6.61 10.13 -14.01
N ARG A 147 -7.87 10.03 -13.60
CA ARG A 147 -8.98 10.84 -14.16
C ARG A 147 -8.99 12.29 -13.65
N TRP A 148 -8.37 12.55 -12.51
CA TRP A 148 -8.42 13.86 -11.84
C TRP A 148 -7.10 14.64 -11.92
N PHE A 149 -5.97 13.98 -11.96
CA PHE A 149 -4.67 14.62 -11.89
C PHE A 149 -3.90 14.55 -13.21
N PRO A 150 -3.47 15.69 -13.77
CA PRO A 150 -2.52 15.70 -14.88
C PRO A 150 -1.25 14.92 -14.56
N ALA A 151 -0.61 14.35 -15.58
CA ALA A 151 0.57 13.49 -15.46
C ALA A 151 1.69 14.09 -14.59
N ASN A 152 1.94 15.40 -14.74
CA ASN A 152 2.98 16.14 -14.00
C ASN A 152 2.74 16.16 -12.48
N SER A 153 1.48 16.15 -12.04
CA SER A 153 1.08 16.21 -10.62
C SER A 153 0.64 14.88 -10.06
N ARG A 154 0.26 13.92 -10.91
CA ARG A 154 -0.23 12.58 -10.54
C ARG A 154 0.78 11.81 -9.70
N ALA A 155 2.06 11.84 -10.08
CA ALA A 155 3.11 11.17 -9.31
C ALA A 155 3.17 11.66 -7.86
N ARG A 156 3.00 12.98 -7.64
CA ARG A 156 2.96 13.58 -6.30
C ARG A 156 1.71 13.14 -5.54
N ALA A 157 0.53 13.12 -6.20
CA ALA A 157 -0.71 12.68 -5.58
C ALA A 157 -0.61 11.19 -5.14
N VAL A 158 -0.09 10.32 -6.01
CA VAL A 158 0.13 8.90 -5.69
C VAL A 158 1.14 8.73 -4.55
N ALA A 159 2.24 9.47 -4.56
CA ALA A 159 3.23 9.41 -3.48
C ALA A 159 2.61 9.82 -2.12
N TRP A 160 1.82 10.89 -2.09
CA TRP A 160 1.06 11.28 -0.91
C TRP A 160 0.09 10.19 -0.45
N PHE A 161 -0.68 9.62 -1.37
CA PHE A 161 -1.62 8.54 -1.10
C PHE A 161 -0.92 7.32 -0.48
N MET A 162 0.25 6.94 -0.99
CA MET A 162 1.02 5.79 -0.50
C MET A 162 1.55 5.98 0.93
N THR A 163 1.75 7.22 1.41
CA THR A 163 2.18 7.45 2.80
C THR A 163 1.11 7.06 3.83
N ALA A 164 -0.14 6.89 3.42
CA ALA A 164 -1.20 6.37 4.29
C ALA A 164 -0.91 4.94 4.80
N ASN A 165 -0.17 4.13 4.03
CA ASN A 165 0.13 2.75 4.41
C ASN A 165 0.87 2.66 5.77
N PRO A 166 2.10 3.16 5.95
CA PRO A 166 2.75 3.09 7.25
C PRO A 166 2.05 3.94 8.32
N LEU A 167 1.40 5.05 7.94
CA LEU A 167 0.63 5.87 8.89
C LEU A 167 -0.61 5.14 9.42
N ALA A 168 -1.23 4.26 8.65
CA ALA A 168 -2.28 3.37 9.16
C ALA A 168 -1.75 2.47 10.29
N GLY A 169 -0.49 2.02 10.22
CA GLY A 169 0.15 1.28 11.29
C GLY A 169 0.37 2.12 12.56
N VAL A 170 0.78 3.39 12.38
CA VAL A 170 0.97 4.33 13.49
C VAL A 170 -0.35 4.61 14.23
N VAL A 171 -1.43 4.81 13.50
CA VAL A 171 -2.76 5.11 14.06
C VAL A 171 -3.47 3.84 14.53
N GLY A 172 -3.43 2.78 13.73
CA GLY A 172 -4.16 1.54 13.97
C GLY A 172 -3.63 0.74 15.15
N SER A 173 -2.30 0.66 15.32
CA SER A 173 -1.73 -0.18 16.38
C SER A 173 -2.19 0.21 17.80
N PRO A 174 -2.21 1.50 18.21
CA PRO A 174 -2.76 1.90 19.51
C PRO A 174 -4.27 1.65 19.61
N ILE A 175 -5.02 1.87 18.52
CA ILE A 175 -6.47 1.66 18.49
C ILE A 175 -6.76 0.17 18.66
N SER A 176 -6.20 -0.69 17.83
CA SER A 176 -6.40 -2.15 17.90
C SER A 176 -5.94 -2.72 19.25
N GLY A 177 -4.80 -2.25 19.77
CA GLY A 177 -4.30 -2.64 21.09
C GLY A 177 -5.25 -2.24 22.23
N SER A 178 -5.89 -1.06 22.14
CA SER A 178 -6.88 -0.59 23.13
C SER A 178 -8.17 -1.39 23.05
N LEU A 179 -8.66 -1.66 21.83
CA LEU A 179 -9.92 -2.38 21.60
C LEU A 179 -9.87 -3.83 22.09
N LEU A 180 -8.70 -4.46 22.09
CA LEU A 180 -8.54 -5.81 22.67
C LEU A 180 -8.82 -5.86 24.18
N GLY A 181 -8.77 -4.73 24.87
CA GLY A 181 -9.15 -4.62 26.27
C GLY A 181 -10.66 -4.55 26.53
N LEU A 182 -11.48 -4.38 25.49
CA LEU A 182 -12.92 -4.27 25.63
C LEU A 182 -13.55 -5.63 25.93
N HIS A 183 -14.55 -5.61 26.83
CA HIS A 183 -15.37 -6.76 27.19
C HIS A 183 -16.82 -6.28 27.38
N GLY A 184 -17.78 -7.03 26.88
CA GLY A 184 -19.20 -6.71 27.07
C GLY A 184 -20.09 -7.35 26.00
N ALA A 185 -21.39 -7.37 26.24
CA ALA A 185 -22.40 -7.95 25.37
C ALA A 185 -22.11 -9.40 24.90
N GLY A 186 -21.38 -10.18 25.72
CA GLY A 186 -20.96 -11.54 25.33
C GLY A 186 -19.86 -11.62 24.29
N LEU A 187 -19.29 -10.48 23.87
CA LEU A 187 -18.22 -10.39 22.91
C LEU A 187 -16.87 -10.14 23.58
N LEU A 188 -15.83 -10.64 22.94
CA LEU A 188 -14.44 -10.52 23.34
C LEU A 188 -13.78 -9.34 22.63
N GLY A 189 -12.62 -8.89 23.14
CA GLY A 189 -11.93 -7.72 22.59
C GLY A 189 -11.64 -7.79 21.10
N TRP A 190 -11.23 -8.95 20.59
CA TRP A 190 -10.98 -9.12 19.15
C TRP A 190 -12.27 -9.02 18.30
N GLN A 191 -13.42 -9.43 18.83
CA GLN A 191 -14.71 -9.29 18.15
C GLN A 191 -15.16 -7.84 18.11
N TRP A 192 -15.02 -7.12 19.26
CA TRP A 192 -15.26 -5.69 19.31
C TRP A 192 -14.35 -4.93 18.34
N MET A 193 -13.09 -5.31 18.22
CA MET A 193 -12.14 -4.69 17.32
C MET A 193 -12.58 -4.81 15.86
N PHE A 194 -12.96 -6.01 15.39
CA PHE A 194 -13.47 -6.19 14.01
C PHE A 194 -14.76 -5.41 13.76
N LEU A 195 -15.66 -5.30 14.74
CA LEU A 195 -16.88 -4.48 14.60
C LEU A 195 -16.54 -2.99 14.50
N ILE A 196 -15.75 -2.47 15.43
CA ILE A 196 -15.45 -1.04 15.52
C ILE A 196 -14.58 -0.57 14.36
N GLU A 197 -13.65 -1.39 13.88
CA GLU A 197 -12.77 -1.04 12.76
C GLU A 197 -13.39 -1.36 11.40
N GLY A 198 -14.35 -2.30 11.31
CA GLY A 198 -15.08 -2.59 10.08
C GLY A 198 -16.20 -1.59 9.77
N LEU A 199 -16.88 -1.04 10.79
CA LEU A 199 -17.95 -0.05 10.61
C LEU A 199 -17.53 1.20 9.84
N PRO A 200 -16.36 1.84 10.10
CA PRO A 200 -15.91 2.98 9.32
C PRO A 200 -15.81 2.71 7.82
N ALA A 201 -15.42 1.50 7.40
CA ALA A 201 -15.37 1.14 5.98
C ALA A 201 -16.76 1.17 5.35
N ILE A 202 -17.79 0.64 6.04
CA ILE A 202 -19.19 0.67 5.58
C ILE A 202 -19.69 2.12 5.48
N MET A 203 -19.46 2.91 6.54
CA MET A 203 -19.91 4.31 6.59
C MET A 203 -19.23 5.16 5.51
N LEU A 204 -17.91 5.03 5.36
CA LEU A 204 -17.16 5.75 4.33
C LEU A 204 -17.51 5.26 2.92
N GLY A 205 -17.85 3.99 2.74
CA GLY A 205 -18.38 3.48 1.48
C GLY A 205 -19.68 4.21 1.08
N ALA A 206 -20.60 4.43 2.02
CA ALA A 206 -21.78 5.23 1.79
C ALA A 206 -21.44 6.71 1.49
N VAL A 207 -20.50 7.30 2.23
CA VAL A 207 -20.04 8.68 1.97
C VAL A 207 -19.41 8.81 0.59
N VAL A 208 -18.57 7.86 0.16
CA VAL A 208 -18.00 7.81 -1.20
C VAL A 208 -19.09 7.84 -2.26
N PHE A 209 -20.13 7.03 -2.08
CA PHE A 209 -21.26 6.98 -3.02
C PHE A 209 -22.00 8.32 -3.14
N LEU A 210 -22.11 9.06 -2.05
CA LEU A 210 -22.85 10.31 -1.98
C LEU A 210 -22.03 11.55 -2.37
N THR A 211 -20.70 11.52 -2.18
CA THR A 211 -19.89 12.75 -2.24
C THR A 211 -18.80 12.75 -3.30
N LEU A 212 -18.39 11.58 -3.80
CA LEU A 212 -17.31 11.51 -4.78
C LEU A 212 -17.87 11.69 -6.19
N ASP A 213 -17.27 12.55 -6.99
CA ASP A 213 -17.60 12.70 -8.42
C ASP A 213 -16.76 11.72 -9.24
N ASP A 214 -17.33 11.07 -10.25
CA ASP A 214 -16.59 10.14 -11.11
C ASP A 214 -15.61 10.83 -12.05
N ASN A 215 -15.98 12.02 -12.54
CA ASN A 215 -15.21 12.78 -13.53
C ASN A 215 -15.23 14.28 -13.21
N PRO A 216 -14.21 15.03 -13.67
CA PRO A 216 -14.16 16.49 -13.48
C PRO A 216 -15.34 17.25 -14.11
N GLU A 217 -15.99 16.70 -15.14
CA GLU A 217 -17.18 17.30 -15.77
C GLU A 217 -18.37 17.38 -14.80
N GLU A 218 -18.49 16.41 -13.89
CA GLU A 218 -19.60 16.29 -12.94
C GLU A 218 -19.41 17.17 -11.68
N ALA A 219 -18.18 17.67 -11.46
CA ALA A 219 -17.81 18.36 -10.23
C ALA A 219 -18.29 19.81 -10.18
N ASP A 220 -19.32 20.10 -9.39
CA ASP A 220 -19.85 21.45 -9.22
C ASP A 220 -18.92 22.46 -8.57
N TRP A 221 -17.93 21.99 -7.81
CA TRP A 221 -16.93 22.83 -7.13
C TRP A 221 -15.80 23.30 -8.05
N LEU A 222 -15.66 22.73 -9.25
CA LEU A 222 -14.68 23.13 -10.26
C LEU A 222 -15.42 23.85 -11.41
N LYS A 223 -15.18 25.12 -11.58
CA LYS A 223 -15.98 25.98 -12.52
C LYS A 223 -15.09 26.83 -13.43
N GLY A 224 -15.70 27.30 -14.53
CA GLY A 224 -15.10 28.27 -15.44
C GLY A 224 -13.78 27.79 -16.06
N GLU A 225 -12.80 28.67 -16.11
CA GLU A 225 -11.48 28.44 -16.74
C GLU A 225 -10.74 27.24 -16.12
N GLU A 226 -10.90 27.00 -14.82
CA GLU A 226 -10.24 25.88 -14.13
C GLU A 226 -10.70 24.52 -14.64
N ARG A 227 -12.04 24.37 -14.82
CA ARG A 227 -12.63 23.14 -15.38
C ARG A 227 -12.20 22.94 -16.82
N SER A 228 -12.31 23.99 -17.67
CA SER A 228 -11.93 23.90 -19.08
C SER A 228 -10.45 23.55 -19.23
N TRP A 229 -9.57 24.21 -18.47
CA TRP A 229 -8.14 23.92 -18.48
C TRP A 229 -7.85 22.46 -18.11
N LEU A 230 -8.49 21.95 -17.03
CA LEU A 230 -8.27 20.58 -16.58
C LEU A 230 -8.73 19.56 -17.63
N LEU A 231 -9.90 19.75 -18.19
CA LEU A 231 -10.46 18.85 -19.21
C LEU A 231 -9.61 18.83 -20.47
N ASP A 232 -9.19 19.99 -20.96
CA ASP A 232 -8.33 20.11 -22.13
C ASP A 232 -6.98 19.40 -21.90
N LYS A 233 -6.41 19.58 -20.70
CA LYS A 233 -5.14 18.95 -20.32
C LYS A 233 -5.25 17.43 -20.27
N LEU A 234 -6.28 16.91 -19.62
CA LEU A 234 -6.53 15.47 -19.51
C LEU A 234 -6.85 14.82 -20.87
N GLU A 235 -7.61 15.53 -21.72
CA GLU A 235 -7.93 15.06 -23.07
C GLU A 235 -6.69 15.02 -23.97
N MET A 236 -5.78 16.04 -23.89
CA MET A 236 -4.51 16.01 -24.60
C MET A 236 -3.65 14.82 -24.17
N GLU A 237 -3.58 14.54 -22.88
CA GLU A 237 -2.86 13.38 -22.35
C GLU A 237 -3.47 12.06 -22.84
N ARG A 238 -4.79 11.94 -22.82
CA ARG A 238 -5.52 10.76 -23.30
C ARG A 238 -5.25 10.45 -24.78
N ARG A 239 -5.19 11.49 -25.62
CA ARG A 239 -4.90 11.35 -27.06
C ARG A 239 -3.45 10.93 -27.34
N SER A 240 -2.53 11.27 -26.43
CA SER A 240 -1.12 10.90 -26.54
C SER A 240 -0.79 9.52 -25.94
N GLU A 241 -1.76 8.86 -25.30
CA GLU A 241 -1.55 7.50 -24.77
C GLU A 241 -1.34 6.49 -25.90
N PRO A 242 -0.25 5.69 -25.86
CA PRO A 242 0.00 4.68 -26.87
C PRO A 242 -1.04 3.58 -26.85
N HIS A 243 -1.40 3.09 -28.02
CA HIS A 243 -2.37 1.99 -28.17
C HIS A 243 -1.79 0.68 -27.62
N VAL A 244 -2.64 -0.06 -26.85
CA VAL A 244 -2.23 -1.33 -26.21
C VAL A 244 -2.29 -2.47 -27.21
N ASP A 245 -1.16 -3.05 -27.59
CA ASP A 245 -1.16 -4.31 -28.32
C ASP A 245 -1.21 -5.49 -27.32
N PRO A 246 -2.24 -6.35 -27.36
CA PRO A 246 -2.29 -7.56 -26.54
C PRO A 246 -1.04 -8.45 -26.62
N ALA A 247 -0.31 -8.39 -27.73
CA ALA A 247 0.94 -9.13 -27.89
C ALA A 247 2.05 -8.65 -26.94
N ASP A 248 2.04 -7.38 -26.54
CA ASP A 248 3.03 -6.84 -25.61
C ASP A 248 2.87 -7.44 -24.20
N PHE A 249 1.65 -7.79 -23.80
CA PHE A 249 1.42 -8.47 -22.52
C PHE A 249 2.12 -9.84 -22.47
N TRP A 250 2.02 -10.62 -23.53
CA TRP A 250 2.69 -11.93 -23.61
C TRP A 250 4.21 -11.80 -23.64
N ARG A 251 4.75 -10.81 -24.35
CA ARG A 251 6.20 -10.51 -24.34
C ARG A 251 6.72 -10.18 -22.96
N VAL A 252 5.93 -9.43 -22.18
CA VAL A 252 6.25 -9.09 -20.77
C VAL A 252 6.27 -10.35 -19.91
N LEU A 253 5.29 -11.25 -20.04
CA LEU A 253 5.20 -12.49 -19.27
C LEU A 253 6.38 -13.43 -19.49
N ILE A 254 6.95 -13.49 -20.69
CA ILE A 254 8.11 -14.33 -20.99
C ILE A 254 9.46 -13.65 -20.70
N SER A 255 9.46 -12.37 -20.31
CA SER A 255 10.68 -11.62 -20.03
C SER A 255 11.33 -12.08 -18.73
N GLY A 256 12.50 -12.71 -18.80
CA GLY A 256 13.28 -13.11 -17.61
C GLY A 256 13.59 -11.94 -16.67
N ARG A 257 13.74 -10.73 -17.22
CA ARG A 257 13.96 -9.52 -16.42
C ARG A 257 12.75 -9.17 -15.56
N ILE A 258 11.53 -9.28 -16.09
CA ILE A 258 10.30 -9.04 -15.34
C ILE A 258 10.18 -10.04 -14.18
N TRP A 259 10.51 -11.30 -14.40
CA TRP A 259 10.55 -12.31 -13.35
C TRP A 259 11.58 -11.99 -12.25
N LEU A 260 12.77 -11.55 -12.60
CA LEU A 260 13.79 -11.14 -11.62
C LEU A 260 13.33 -9.91 -10.81
N LEU A 261 12.74 -8.91 -11.46
CA LEU A 261 12.16 -7.76 -10.77
C LEU A 261 10.99 -8.16 -9.86
N SER A 262 10.16 -9.11 -10.31
CA SER A 262 9.08 -9.67 -9.48
C SER A 262 9.63 -10.38 -8.24
N MET A 263 10.75 -11.10 -8.35
CA MET A 263 11.40 -11.73 -7.19
C MET A 263 11.96 -10.70 -6.20
N VAL A 264 12.48 -9.58 -6.69
CA VAL A 264 12.93 -8.48 -5.80
C VAL A 264 11.75 -7.94 -5.00
N TYR A 265 10.63 -7.62 -5.65
CA TYR A 265 9.47 -7.04 -4.99
C TYR A 265 8.68 -8.07 -4.16
N PHE A 266 8.71 -9.35 -4.56
CA PHE A 266 8.20 -10.47 -3.76
C PHE A 266 8.89 -10.56 -2.40
N GLY A 267 10.22 -10.45 -2.34
CA GLY A 267 10.93 -10.49 -1.07
C GLY A 267 10.64 -9.28 -0.16
N LEU A 268 10.45 -8.08 -0.75
CA LEU A 268 9.96 -6.93 0.00
C LEU A 268 8.60 -7.24 0.61
N SER A 269 7.63 -7.68 -0.19
CA SER A 269 6.27 -8.00 0.27
C SER A 269 6.26 -9.12 1.31
N THR A 270 7.08 -10.18 1.11
CA THR A 270 7.24 -11.27 2.08
C THR A 270 7.73 -10.73 3.43
N THR A 271 8.69 -9.82 3.41
CA THR A 271 9.25 -9.20 4.62
C THR A 271 8.19 -8.35 5.33
N MET A 272 7.57 -7.44 4.60
CA MET A 272 6.60 -6.50 5.18
C MET A 272 5.40 -7.20 5.79
N TYR A 273 4.73 -8.04 5.02
CA TYR A 273 3.50 -8.69 5.50
C TYR A 273 3.77 -9.80 6.51
N GLY A 274 4.91 -10.51 6.35
CA GLY A 274 5.34 -11.49 7.33
C GLY A 274 5.55 -10.86 8.69
N ILE A 275 6.33 -9.78 8.74
CA ILE A 275 6.64 -9.10 10.00
C ILE A 275 5.39 -8.40 10.56
N THR A 276 4.62 -7.66 9.74
CA THR A 276 3.46 -6.90 10.19
C THR A 276 2.44 -7.80 10.90
N LEU A 277 2.16 -9.01 10.38
CA LEU A 277 1.24 -9.93 11.06
C LEU A 277 1.74 -10.36 12.43
N TRP A 278 3.03 -10.62 12.56
CA TRP A 278 3.59 -11.18 13.78
C TRP A 278 4.15 -10.14 14.76
N LEU A 279 4.24 -8.87 14.37
CA LEU A 279 4.82 -7.78 15.16
C LEU A 279 4.22 -7.67 16.58
N PRO A 280 2.89 -7.59 16.78
CA PRO A 280 2.33 -7.52 18.12
C PRO A 280 2.61 -8.78 18.94
N SER A 281 2.62 -9.95 18.30
CA SER A 281 2.94 -11.23 18.96
C SER A 281 4.38 -11.28 19.43
N VAL A 282 5.33 -10.76 18.63
CA VAL A 282 6.75 -10.66 19.02
C VAL A 282 6.91 -9.68 20.18
N ILE A 283 6.36 -8.47 20.05
CA ILE A 283 6.45 -7.46 21.11
C ILE A 283 5.95 -8.04 22.43
N ARG A 284 4.77 -8.66 22.41
CA ARG A 284 4.16 -9.24 23.62
C ARG A 284 4.96 -10.40 24.20
N ALA A 285 5.53 -11.27 23.35
CA ALA A 285 6.32 -12.42 23.78
C ALA A 285 7.60 -12.01 24.53
N PHE A 286 8.24 -10.91 24.13
CA PHE A 286 9.47 -10.43 24.75
C PHE A 286 9.24 -9.41 25.86
N SER A 287 8.16 -8.62 25.83
CA SER A 287 7.90 -7.56 26.82
C SER A 287 6.96 -8.00 27.95
N GLY A 288 6.08 -8.97 27.73
CA GLY A 288 5.03 -9.35 28.68
C GLY A 288 3.96 -8.27 28.92
N LEU A 289 3.98 -7.15 28.18
CA LEU A 289 3.12 -6.00 28.40
C LEU A 289 1.66 -6.26 28.01
N SER A 290 0.76 -5.39 28.48
CA SER A 290 -0.64 -5.41 28.09
C SER A 290 -0.86 -5.17 26.60
N TYR A 291 -2.06 -5.45 26.10
CA TYR A 291 -2.42 -5.21 24.67
C TYR A 291 -2.24 -3.73 24.28
N PHE A 292 -2.65 -2.81 25.16
CA PHE A 292 -2.50 -1.37 24.95
C PHE A 292 -1.04 -0.98 24.74
N TRP A 293 -0.15 -1.37 25.65
CA TRP A 293 1.28 -1.05 25.54
C TRP A 293 1.95 -1.76 24.38
N THR A 294 1.49 -2.96 24.03
CA THR A 294 1.91 -3.65 22.79
C THR A 294 1.58 -2.80 21.56
N GLY A 295 0.38 -2.20 21.52
CA GLY A 295 -0.03 -1.29 20.45
C GLY A 295 0.82 -0.02 20.38
N ILE A 296 1.13 0.59 21.54
CA ILE A 296 1.99 1.79 21.61
C ILE A 296 3.42 1.48 21.10
N ILE A 297 4.00 0.37 21.54
CA ILE A 297 5.35 -0.01 21.09
C ILE A 297 5.37 -0.33 19.59
N ALA A 298 4.31 -0.93 19.05
CA ALA A 298 4.22 -1.23 17.63
C ALA A 298 4.21 0.02 16.73
N VAL A 299 3.93 1.21 17.27
CA VAL A 299 4.06 2.49 16.55
C VAL A 299 5.50 2.74 16.10
N VAL A 300 6.50 2.36 16.91
CA VAL A 300 7.91 2.66 16.65
C VAL A 300 8.41 2.07 15.32
N PRO A 301 8.22 0.77 15.01
CA PRO A 301 8.55 0.20 13.72
C PRO A 301 7.89 0.92 12.53
N PHE A 302 6.62 1.29 12.64
CA PHE A 302 5.92 2.00 11.57
C PHE A 302 6.44 3.44 11.37
N LEU A 303 6.75 4.16 12.45
CA LEU A 303 7.37 5.49 12.35
C LEU A 303 8.77 5.41 11.72
N LEU A 304 9.59 4.46 12.13
CA LEU A 304 10.88 4.22 11.49
C LEU A 304 10.73 3.94 9.99
N THR A 305 9.69 3.20 9.61
CA THR A 305 9.39 2.91 8.20
C THR A 305 9.11 4.19 7.43
N VAL A 306 8.28 5.12 7.95
CA VAL A 306 8.03 6.43 7.32
C VAL A 306 9.33 7.19 7.11
N VAL A 307 10.14 7.31 8.16
CA VAL A 307 11.38 8.09 8.12
C VAL A 307 12.36 7.51 7.11
N VAL A 308 12.63 6.21 7.17
CA VAL A 308 13.60 5.56 6.28
C VAL A 308 13.13 5.58 4.82
N MET A 309 11.85 5.34 4.57
CA MET A 309 11.28 5.40 3.22
C MET A 309 11.50 6.78 2.58
N VAL A 310 11.26 7.86 3.34
CA VAL A 310 11.48 9.23 2.85
C VAL A 310 12.98 9.49 2.62
N LEU A 311 13.83 9.17 3.58
CA LEU A 311 15.28 9.42 3.49
C LEU A 311 15.93 8.66 2.33
N VAL A 312 15.62 7.38 2.17
CA VAL A 312 16.13 6.55 1.06
C VAL A 312 15.62 7.06 -0.27
N GLY A 313 14.33 7.43 -0.37
CA GLY A 313 13.75 8.02 -1.56
C GLY A 313 14.44 9.32 -1.96
N MET A 314 14.56 10.28 -1.04
CA MET A 314 15.24 11.56 -1.26
C MET A 314 16.71 11.38 -1.67
N SER A 315 17.43 10.46 -1.02
CA SER A 315 18.83 10.15 -1.35
C SER A 315 18.94 9.58 -2.77
N SER A 316 18.06 8.64 -3.11
CA SER A 316 18.01 8.04 -4.44
C SER A 316 17.69 9.08 -5.52
N ASP A 317 16.77 10.00 -5.26
CA ASP A 317 16.40 11.06 -6.20
C ASP A 317 17.55 12.04 -6.40
N LYS A 318 18.21 12.47 -5.31
CA LYS A 318 19.34 13.42 -5.36
C LYS A 318 20.54 12.86 -6.12
N THR A 319 20.82 11.57 -5.98
CA THR A 319 21.97 10.92 -6.63
C THR A 319 21.63 10.32 -7.98
N SER A 320 20.33 10.24 -8.34
CA SER A 320 19.82 9.52 -9.52
C SER A 320 20.27 8.06 -9.59
N GLU A 321 20.73 7.51 -8.46
CA GLU A 321 21.17 6.13 -8.33
C GLU A 321 20.05 5.28 -7.75
N ARG A 322 19.61 4.24 -8.46
CA ARG A 322 18.46 3.41 -8.09
C ARG A 322 18.86 2.01 -7.63
N ARG A 323 19.91 1.47 -8.21
CA ARG A 323 20.36 0.10 -7.98
C ARG A 323 20.80 -0.14 -6.55
N TRP A 324 21.73 0.69 -6.07
CA TRP A 324 22.28 0.55 -4.73
C TRP A 324 21.31 1.05 -3.66
N HIS A 325 20.45 2.03 -3.98
CA HIS A 325 19.35 2.45 -3.10
C HIS A 325 18.22 1.41 -3.01
N THR A 326 18.23 0.39 -3.86
CA THR A 326 17.37 -0.79 -3.71
C THR A 326 18.11 -1.91 -2.96
N ALA A 327 19.36 -2.19 -3.32
CA ALA A 327 20.11 -3.34 -2.79
C ALA A 327 20.64 -3.14 -1.35
N ILE A 328 21.21 -1.96 -1.04
CA ILE A 328 21.78 -1.70 0.29
C ILE A 328 20.72 -1.73 1.39
N PRO A 329 19.55 -1.07 1.25
CA PRO A 329 18.49 -1.20 2.24
C PRO A 329 18.04 -2.65 2.44
N ALA A 330 17.95 -3.46 1.38
CA ALA A 330 17.62 -4.88 1.52
C ALA A 330 18.65 -5.64 2.40
N PHE A 331 19.95 -5.37 2.23
CA PHE A 331 21.00 -5.99 3.06
C PHE A 331 20.96 -5.47 4.50
N ILE A 332 20.71 -4.17 4.71
CA ILE A 332 20.55 -3.61 6.06
C ILE A 332 19.34 -4.25 6.75
N ALA A 333 18.19 -4.39 6.04
CA ALA A 333 17.03 -5.09 6.55
C ALA A 333 17.36 -6.52 6.97
N ALA A 334 18.09 -7.27 6.14
CA ALA A 334 18.51 -8.62 6.45
C ALA A 334 19.37 -8.69 7.73
N VAL A 335 20.37 -7.83 7.85
CA VAL A 335 21.23 -7.76 9.05
C VAL A 335 20.40 -7.43 10.29
N ALA A 336 19.51 -6.43 10.20
CA ALA A 336 18.64 -6.04 11.30
C ALA A 336 17.73 -7.20 11.76
N LEU A 337 17.17 -7.98 10.82
CA LEU A 337 16.36 -9.15 11.13
C LEU A 337 17.19 -10.30 11.74
N VAL A 338 18.43 -10.49 11.30
CA VAL A 338 19.36 -11.45 11.94
C VAL A 338 19.65 -11.00 13.38
N CYS A 339 19.93 -9.72 13.61
CA CYS A 339 20.12 -9.19 14.97
C CYS A 339 18.87 -9.40 15.84
N ALA A 340 17.67 -9.17 15.30
CA ALA A 340 16.41 -9.45 15.99
C ALA A 340 16.24 -10.94 16.31
N ALA A 341 16.62 -11.84 15.39
CA ALA A 341 16.49 -13.29 15.57
C ALA A 341 17.35 -13.85 16.70
N TYR A 342 18.49 -13.20 17.01
CA TYR A 342 19.37 -13.56 18.11
C TYR A 342 19.23 -12.63 19.33
N GLY A 343 18.35 -11.63 19.24
CA GLY A 343 18.10 -10.69 20.34
C GLY A 343 17.47 -11.38 21.56
N THR A 344 17.94 -11.04 22.75
CA THR A 344 17.42 -11.55 24.03
C THR A 344 16.60 -10.52 24.80
N SER A 345 16.71 -9.24 24.44
CA SER A 345 15.93 -8.16 25.06
C SER A 345 14.87 -7.60 24.13
N THR A 346 13.77 -7.13 24.69
CA THR A 346 12.67 -6.46 23.95
C THR A 346 13.21 -5.33 23.07
N LEU A 347 14.14 -4.52 23.59
CA LEU A 347 14.71 -3.40 22.83
C LEU A 347 15.42 -3.86 21.57
N VAL A 348 16.31 -4.85 21.67
CA VAL A 348 17.07 -5.37 20.51
C VAL A 348 16.13 -6.00 19.47
N VAL A 349 15.16 -6.79 19.94
CA VAL A 349 14.21 -7.46 19.04
C VAL A 349 13.31 -6.47 18.31
N VAL A 350 12.69 -5.53 19.04
CA VAL A 350 11.76 -4.54 18.46
C VAL A 350 12.51 -3.57 17.55
N THR A 351 13.69 -3.10 17.94
CA THR A 351 14.51 -2.23 17.11
C THR A 351 14.99 -2.95 15.85
N GLY A 352 15.47 -4.19 15.97
CA GLY A 352 15.90 -4.98 14.83
C GLY A 352 14.77 -5.27 13.84
N ILE A 353 13.59 -5.62 14.33
CA ILE A 353 12.38 -5.79 13.49
C ILE A 353 11.98 -4.46 12.86
N GLY A 354 11.96 -3.36 13.63
CA GLY A 354 11.61 -2.04 13.14
C GLY A 354 12.53 -1.55 12.02
N LEU A 355 13.85 -1.74 12.19
CA LEU A 355 14.82 -1.43 11.14
C LEU A 355 14.66 -2.37 9.93
N GLY A 356 14.39 -3.67 10.17
CA GLY A 356 14.12 -4.64 9.12
C GLY A 356 12.94 -4.22 8.25
N MET A 357 11.81 -3.82 8.86
CA MET A 357 10.63 -3.27 8.15
C MET A 357 10.98 -1.97 7.42
N ALA A 358 11.61 -1.04 8.13
CA ALA A 358 11.90 0.30 7.62
C ALA A 358 12.78 0.27 6.37
N PHE A 359 13.84 -0.51 6.39
CA PHE A 359 14.74 -0.61 5.24
C PHE A 359 14.18 -1.50 4.13
N ALA A 360 13.38 -2.52 4.44
CA ALA A 360 12.67 -3.28 3.41
C ALA A 360 11.68 -2.40 2.64
N GLU A 361 10.86 -1.59 3.33
CA GLU A 361 9.94 -0.65 2.66
C GLU A 361 10.69 0.49 1.96
N GLY A 362 11.80 0.96 2.57
CA GLY A 362 12.64 2.01 2.01
C GLY A 362 13.21 1.69 0.62
N MET A 363 13.43 0.41 0.30
CA MET A 363 13.86 0.00 -1.04
C MET A 363 12.77 0.13 -2.10
N GLY A 364 11.50 0.26 -1.72
CA GLY A 364 10.35 0.22 -2.64
C GLY A 364 10.34 1.35 -3.66
N GLY A 365 10.55 2.60 -3.25
CA GLY A 365 10.61 3.76 -4.13
C GLY A 365 11.71 3.65 -5.21
N PRO A 366 12.99 3.49 -4.81
CA PRO A 366 14.09 3.24 -5.74
C PRO A 366 13.87 2.02 -6.65
N PHE A 367 13.28 0.93 -6.11
CA PHE A 367 12.93 -0.24 -6.91
C PHE A 367 11.98 0.10 -8.05
N TRP A 368 10.87 0.79 -7.76
CA TRP A 368 9.90 1.15 -8.80
C TRP A 368 10.52 2.12 -9.83
N ALA A 369 11.31 3.08 -9.39
CA ALA A 369 12.04 3.96 -10.30
C ALA A 369 13.02 3.18 -11.19
N MET A 370 13.73 2.18 -10.66
CA MET A 370 14.61 1.29 -11.41
C MET A 370 13.83 0.37 -12.37
N ALA A 371 12.72 -0.19 -11.92
CA ALA A 371 11.91 -1.11 -12.72
C ALA A 371 11.30 -0.40 -13.94
N THR A 372 10.72 0.79 -13.73
CA THR A 372 10.04 1.55 -14.78
C THR A 372 10.98 2.29 -15.74
N SER A 373 12.18 2.67 -15.31
CA SER A 373 13.13 3.44 -16.13
C SER A 373 13.53 2.79 -17.46
N ARG A 374 13.35 1.49 -17.58
CA ARG A 374 13.71 0.71 -18.77
C ARG A 374 12.52 0.02 -19.44
N MET A 375 11.31 0.40 -19.01
CA MET A 375 10.06 -0.03 -19.63
C MET A 375 9.46 1.14 -20.37
N ALA A 376 9.23 1.02 -21.67
CA ALA A 376 8.62 2.06 -22.48
C ALA A 376 7.15 1.74 -22.77
N GLY A 377 6.31 2.74 -22.76
CA GLY A 377 4.91 2.63 -23.21
C GLY A 377 4.13 1.55 -22.46
N LEU A 378 3.51 0.67 -23.22
CA LEU A 378 2.62 -0.39 -22.76
C LEU A 378 3.27 -1.52 -22.01
N SER A 379 4.51 -1.87 -22.38
CA SER A 379 5.28 -2.87 -21.65
C SER A 379 5.51 -2.44 -20.20
N ALA A 380 5.49 -1.13 -19.92
CA ALA A 380 5.55 -0.61 -18.54
C ALA A 380 4.31 -0.95 -17.73
N ALA A 381 3.10 -0.70 -18.26
CA ALA A 381 1.85 -0.98 -17.55
C ALA A 381 1.67 -2.49 -17.28
N ALA A 382 1.89 -3.32 -18.30
CA ALA A 382 1.85 -4.77 -18.17
C ALA A 382 2.92 -5.29 -17.20
N GLY A 383 4.16 -4.79 -17.30
CA GLY A 383 5.25 -5.15 -16.40
C GLY A 383 4.98 -4.80 -14.95
N ILE A 384 4.47 -3.60 -14.69
CA ILE A 384 4.06 -3.16 -13.34
C ILE A 384 2.97 -4.10 -12.79
N ALA A 385 1.96 -4.44 -13.60
CA ALA A 385 0.87 -5.32 -13.18
C ALA A 385 1.39 -6.71 -12.82
N VAL A 386 2.26 -7.32 -13.65
CA VAL A 386 2.84 -8.64 -13.39
C VAL A 386 3.72 -8.62 -12.15
N ILE A 387 4.62 -7.63 -12.02
CA ILE A 387 5.50 -7.48 -10.85
C ILE A 387 4.66 -7.36 -9.58
N ASN A 388 3.66 -6.49 -9.57
CA ASN A 388 2.82 -6.26 -8.39
C ASN A 388 1.98 -7.50 -8.02
N SER A 389 1.40 -8.18 -9.01
CA SER A 389 0.60 -9.39 -8.78
C SER A 389 1.43 -10.53 -8.20
N LEU A 390 2.61 -10.78 -8.74
CA LEU A 390 3.52 -11.81 -8.23
C LEU A 390 4.07 -11.45 -6.84
N ALA A 391 4.38 -10.17 -6.62
CA ALA A 391 4.86 -9.70 -5.33
C ALA A 391 3.81 -9.83 -4.23
N ASN A 392 2.52 -9.63 -4.53
CA ASN A 392 1.44 -9.81 -3.56
C ASN A 392 1.36 -11.25 -3.01
N LEU A 393 1.82 -12.26 -3.77
CA LEU A 393 1.98 -13.62 -3.25
C LEU A 393 2.99 -13.70 -2.10
N GLY A 394 3.96 -12.77 -2.02
CA GLY A 394 4.84 -12.64 -0.86
C GLY A 394 4.07 -12.40 0.44
N GLY A 395 2.91 -11.73 0.35
CA GLY A 395 2.00 -11.56 1.47
C GLY A 395 1.37 -12.86 1.97
N TYR A 396 1.28 -13.90 1.13
CA TYR A 396 0.91 -15.25 1.57
C TYR A 396 2.11 -15.95 2.25
N PHE A 397 3.26 -15.95 1.62
CA PHE A 397 4.41 -16.73 2.10
C PHE A 397 5.04 -16.14 3.37
N GLY A 398 5.09 -14.81 3.51
CA GLY A 398 5.71 -14.19 4.68
C GLY A 398 5.09 -14.64 6.01
N PRO A 399 3.77 -14.43 6.21
CA PRO A 399 3.08 -14.90 7.40
C PRO A 399 3.14 -16.42 7.62
N ASP A 400 3.00 -17.24 6.56
CA ASP A 400 3.02 -18.71 6.65
C ASP A 400 4.40 -19.23 7.04
N ILE A 401 5.48 -18.67 6.50
CA ILE A 401 6.86 -19.03 6.86
C ILE A 401 7.09 -18.82 8.36
N ILE A 402 6.78 -17.64 8.89
CA ILE A 402 6.97 -17.37 10.33
C ILE A 402 6.09 -18.32 11.16
N GLY A 403 4.83 -18.52 10.78
CA GLY A 403 3.91 -19.45 11.45
C GLY A 403 4.40 -20.89 11.46
N LEU A 404 4.98 -21.36 10.34
CA LEU A 404 5.58 -22.67 10.22
C LEU A 404 6.73 -22.87 11.22
N PHE A 405 7.70 -21.95 11.23
CA PHE A 405 8.85 -22.04 12.13
C PHE A 405 8.45 -21.92 13.61
N ARG A 406 7.42 -21.15 13.92
CA ARG A 406 6.87 -21.11 15.29
C ARG A 406 6.24 -22.41 15.73
N THR A 407 5.55 -23.09 14.84
CA THR A 407 4.95 -24.40 15.14
C THR A 407 6.03 -25.47 15.36
N THR A 408 7.10 -25.44 14.56
CA THR A 408 8.15 -26.48 14.63
C THR A 408 9.18 -26.23 15.74
N ASN A 409 9.57 -24.97 15.96
CA ASN A 409 10.72 -24.60 16.80
C ASN A 409 10.30 -23.82 18.07
N GLY A 410 9.00 -23.50 18.23
CA GLY A 410 8.45 -22.79 19.39
C GLY A 410 8.81 -21.30 19.51
N GLY A 411 9.57 -20.73 18.57
CA GLY A 411 10.06 -19.36 18.63
C GLY A 411 10.04 -18.61 17.28
N PHE A 412 10.32 -17.31 17.32
CA PHE A 412 10.36 -16.45 16.13
C PHE A 412 11.66 -16.54 15.33
N ARG A 413 12.76 -17.06 15.94
CA ARG A 413 14.10 -17.05 15.38
C ARG A 413 14.17 -17.62 13.97
N GLY A 414 13.66 -18.83 13.76
CA GLY A 414 13.71 -19.50 12.45
C GLY A 414 12.95 -18.72 11.38
N GLY A 415 11.77 -18.19 11.73
CA GLY A 415 10.98 -17.36 10.83
C GLY A 415 11.69 -16.06 10.43
N LEU A 416 12.27 -15.33 11.40
CA LEU A 416 13.03 -14.10 11.12
C LEU A 416 14.25 -14.36 10.25
N LEU A 417 14.97 -15.46 10.47
CA LEU A 417 16.11 -15.86 9.63
C LEU A 417 15.69 -16.22 8.20
N ALA A 418 14.54 -16.90 8.03
CA ALA A 418 14.02 -17.21 6.72
C ALA A 418 13.60 -15.94 5.96
N ILE A 419 12.97 -14.97 6.64
CA ILE A 419 12.64 -13.67 6.06
C ILE A 419 13.92 -12.89 5.72
N ALA A 420 14.94 -12.89 6.60
CA ALA A 420 16.24 -12.28 6.33
C ALA A 420 16.91 -12.87 5.07
N ALA A 421 16.86 -14.19 4.90
CA ALA A 421 17.35 -14.84 3.68
C ALA A 421 16.59 -14.38 2.44
N THR A 422 15.27 -14.27 2.50
CA THR A 422 14.41 -13.83 1.39
C THR A 422 14.76 -12.40 0.95
N VAL A 423 14.90 -11.46 1.90
CA VAL A 423 15.27 -10.07 1.55
C VAL A 423 16.72 -9.95 1.10
N THR A 424 17.62 -10.81 1.57
CA THR A 424 19.01 -10.89 1.06
C THR A 424 19.02 -11.31 -0.41
N ILE A 425 18.23 -12.31 -0.79
CA ILE A 425 18.08 -12.74 -2.20
C ILE A 425 17.56 -11.57 -3.03
N SER A 426 16.56 -10.83 -2.54
CA SER A 426 16.03 -9.63 -3.23
C SER A 426 17.11 -8.57 -3.45
N GLY A 427 17.90 -8.25 -2.44
CA GLY A 427 19.03 -7.31 -2.53
C GLY A 427 20.08 -7.77 -3.54
N THR A 428 20.39 -9.06 -3.54
CA THR A 428 21.35 -9.65 -4.49
C THR A 428 20.84 -9.54 -5.93
N ILE A 429 19.58 -9.93 -6.18
CA ILE A 429 18.97 -9.80 -7.52
C ILE A 429 18.94 -8.33 -7.95
N ALA A 430 18.53 -7.40 -7.09
CA ALA A 430 18.49 -5.97 -7.37
C ALA A 430 19.88 -5.45 -7.77
N SER A 431 20.93 -5.90 -7.07
CA SER A 431 22.31 -5.53 -7.37
C SER A 431 22.83 -6.03 -8.73
N ILE A 432 22.20 -7.06 -9.29
CA ILE A 432 22.57 -7.62 -10.60
C ILE A 432 21.73 -6.95 -11.72
N VAL A 433 20.40 -6.96 -11.56
CA VAL A 433 19.45 -6.47 -12.59
C VAL A 433 19.55 -4.96 -12.82
N GLY A 434 19.92 -4.20 -11.77
CA GLY A 434 20.11 -2.76 -11.84
C GLY A 434 21.40 -2.29 -12.54
N ARG A 435 22.29 -3.20 -13.01
CA ARG A 435 23.50 -2.79 -13.73
C ARG A 435 23.13 -1.99 -14.99
N PRO A 436 23.80 -0.84 -15.23
CA PRO A 436 23.70 -0.17 -16.54
C PRO A 436 24.05 -1.20 -17.61
N GLY A 437 23.15 -1.43 -18.57
CA GLY A 437 23.50 -2.27 -19.71
C GLY A 437 24.75 -1.69 -20.36
N ALA A 438 25.72 -2.51 -20.69
CA ALA A 438 26.76 -2.10 -21.62
C ALA A 438 26.02 -1.58 -22.85
N THR A 439 26.10 -0.30 -23.12
CA THR A 439 25.71 0.28 -24.40
C THR A 439 26.43 -0.55 -25.43
N HIS A 440 25.71 -1.27 -26.29
CA HIS A 440 26.28 -1.80 -27.49
C HIS A 440 26.87 -0.60 -28.27
N ALA A 441 28.17 -0.37 -28.08
CA ALA A 441 28.97 0.39 -29.00
C ALA A 441 29.10 -0.50 -30.22
N SER A 442 28.29 -0.22 -31.22
CA SER A 442 28.54 -0.58 -32.64
C SER A 442 27.59 0.21 -33.50
#